data_9770ec6be4f346af74487cb76c7f1b12
#
_entry.id   9770ec6be4f346af74487cb76c7f1b12
#
_cell.length_a   1.000
_cell.length_b   1.000
_cell.length_c   1.000
_cell.angle_alpha   90.00
_cell.angle_beta   90.00
_cell.angle_gamma   90.00
#
_symmetry.space_group_name_H-M   'P 1'
#
loop_
_entity.id
_entity.type
_entity.pdbx_description
1 polymer ?
#
loop_
_entity_poly.entity_id
_entity_poly.type
_entity_poly.pdbx_seq_one_letter_code
_entity_poly.pdbx_strand_id
1 'polypeptide(L)'
;MITQVLDALMLAAQAHRDQRRKGSGGEPYVNHLIEVASLLSGVAKVESIELLQAAILHDILEDTATSAHVIEERFGPLVLSYVKG
;
A
#
# COMPACT_ATOMS: atom_id res chain seq x y z
N MET A 1 7.19 12.15 -7.58
CA MET A 1 5.94 12.55 -6.91
C MET A 1 4.88 11.50 -7.13
N ILE A 2 4.06 11.66 -8.19
CA ILE A 2 3.02 10.68 -8.47
C ILE A 2 3.62 9.29 -8.76
N THR A 3 4.79 9.24 -9.38
CA THR A 3 5.48 7.97 -9.65
C THR A 3 5.75 7.18 -8.37
N GLN A 4 6.11 7.87 -7.30
CA GLN A 4 6.39 7.21 -6.01
C GLN A 4 5.15 6.52 -5.45
N VAL A 5 3.99 7.16 -5.58
CA VAL A 5 2.72 6.55 -5.14
C VAL A 5 2.37 5.36 -6.02
N LEU A 6 2.55 5.50 -7.34
CA LEU A 6 2.28 4.41 -8.28
C LEU A 6 3.24 3.23 -8.08
N ASP A 7 4.50 3.49 -7.69
CA ASP A 7 5.45 2.41 -7.38
C ASP A 7 4.98 1.58 -6.20
N ALA A 8 4.48 2.23 -5.15
CA ALA A 8 3.92 1.52 -3.99
C ALA A 8 2.69 0.70 -4.40
N LEU A 9 1.83 1.28 -5.22
CA LEU A 9 0.62 0.59 -5.68
C LEU A 9 0.98 -0.62 -6.55
N MET A 10 1.98 -0.49 -7.41
CA MET A 10 2.44 -1.59 -8.26
C MET A 10 2.99 -2.74 -7.43
N LEU A 11 3.82 -2.46 -6.44
CA LEU A 11 4.33 -3.51 -5.54
C LEU A 11 3.17 -4.18 -4.80
N ALA A 12 2.25 -3.38 -4.25
CA ALA A 12 1.11 -3.92 -3.51
C ALA A 12 0.22 -4.78 -4.41
N ALA A 13 -0.04 -4.34 -5.63
CA ALA A 13 -0.85 -5.10 -6.58
C ALA A 13 -0.23 -6.45 -6.89
N GLN A 14 1.10 -6.49 -7.08
CA GLN A 14 1.80 -7.75 -7.32
C GLN A 14 1.80 -8.66 -6.10
N ALA A 15 2.05 -8.09 -4.93
CA ALA A 15 2.15 -8.88 -3.69
C ALA A 15 0.80 -9.46 -3.28
N HIS A 16 -0.28 -8.72 -3.50
CA HIS A 16 -1.64 -9.14 -3.13
C HIS A 16 -2.43 -9.73 -4.30
N ARG A 17 -1.79 -10.03 -5.41
CA ARG A 17 -2.49 -10.37 -6.67
C ARG A 17 -3.51 -11.51 -6.53
N ASP A 18 -3.23 -12.47 -5.66
CA ASP A 18 -4.12 -13.63 -5.46
C ASP A 18 -5.01 -13.47 -4.23
N GLN A 19 -4.88 -12.37 -3.51
CA GLN A 19 -5.65 -12.15 -2.30
C GLN A 19 -7.02 -11.56 -2.62
N ARG A 20 -8.04 -12.08 -1.95
CA ARG A 20 -9.43 -11.61 -2.09
C ARG A 20 -9.91 -11.04 -0.77
N ARG A 21 -10.80 -10.07 -0.84
CA ARG A 21 -11.42 -9.49 0.36
C ARG A 21 -12.48 -10.43 0.90
N LYS A 22 -12.46 -10.61 2.22
CA LYS A 22 -13.46 -11.44 2.90
C LYS A 22 -14.80 -10.71 2.89
N GLY A 23 -15.87 -11.46 2.60
CA GLY A 23 -17.23 -10.92 2.66
C GLY A 23 -17.63 -10.03 1.50
N SER A 24 -16.80 -9.90 0.47
CA SER A 24 -17.09 -9.03 -0.66
C SER A 24 -17.23 -9.77 -1.98
N GLY A 25 -17.64 -11.03 -1.94
CA GLY A 25 -17.86 -11.81 -3.17
C GLY A 25 -16.60 -12.17 -3.92
N GLY A 26 -15.43 -12.12 -3.27
CA GLY A 26 -14.17 -12.47 -3.91
C GLY A 26 -13.51 -11.33 -4.66
N GLU A 27 -13.86 -10.10 -4.33
CA GLU A 27 -13.23 -8.92 -4.95
C GLU A 27 -11.73 -8.92 -4.70
N PRO A 28 -10.90 -8.59 -5.73
CA PRO A 28 -9.45 -8.49 -5.53
C PRO A 28 -9.09 -7.48 -4.44
N TYR A 29 -8.15 -7.86 -3.58
CA TYR A 29 -7.73 -7.01 -2.45
C TYR A 29 -7.18 -5.66 -2.91
N VAL A 30 -6.50 -5.62 -4.07
CA VAL A 30 -5.92 -4.38 -4.59
C VAL A 30 -6.96 -3.28 -4.79
N ASN A 31 -8.22 -3.65 -5.07
CA ASN A 31 -9.28 -2.64 -5.22
C ASN A 31 -9.46 -1.84 -3.94
N HIS A 32 -9.33 -2.49 -2.77
CA HIS A 32 -9.38 -1.82 -1.48
C HIS A 32 -8.23 -0.83 -1.33
N LEU A 33 -7.03 -1.21 -1.77
CA LEU A 33 -5.86 -0.34 -1.67
C LEU A 33 -6.02 0.91 -2.56
N ILE A 34 -6.58 0.73 -3.74
CA ILE A 34 -6.85 1.86 -4.64
C ILE A 34 -7.87 2.80 -4.01
N GLU A 35 -8.92 2.27 -3.39
CA GLU A 35 -9.92 3.08 -2.69
C GLU A 35 -9.29 3.87 -1.54
N VAL A 36 -8.44 3.23 -0.73
CA VAL A 36 -7.76 3.91 0.37
C VAL A 36 -6.91 5.07 -0.15
N ALA A 37 -6.11 4.83 -1.18
CA ALA A 37 -5.27 5.87 -1.75
C ALA A 37 -6.10 7.02 -2.32
N SER A 38 -7.19 6.70 -2.98
CA SER A 38 -8.09 7.69 -3.56
C SER A 38 -8.74 8.57 -2.48
N LEU A 39 -9.23 7.95 -1.40
CA LEU A 39 -9.85 8.69 -0.30
C LEU A 39 -8.84 9.59 0.41
N LEU A 40 -7.64 9.10 0.67
CA LEU A 40 -6.63 9.89 1.38
C LEU A 40 -6.15 11.06 0.54
N SER A 41 -5.90 10.85 -0.74
CA SER A 41 -5.37 11.91 -1.60
C SER A 41 -6.46 12.91 -2.02
N GLY A 42 -7.68 12.43 -2.25
CA GLY A 42 -8.78 13.27 -2.75
C GLY A 42 -9.62 13.89 -1.65
N VAL A 43 -10.25 13.07 -0.80
CA VAL A 43 -11.19 13.54 0.21
C VAL A 43 -10.46 14.08 1.43
N ALA A 44 -9.54 13.31 1.99
CA ALA A 44 -8.78 13.72 3.18
C ALA A 44 -7.63 14.66 2.84
N LYS A 45 -7.27 14.78 1.57
CA LYS A 45 -6.23 15.69 1.06
C LYS A 45 -4.88 15.48 1.72
N VAL A 46 -4.51 14.22 1.96
CA VAL A 46 -3.20 13.88 2.50
C VAL A 46 -2.16 14.15 1.40
N GLU A 47 -1.20 15.02 1.70
CA GLU A 47 -0.18 15.43 0.74
C GLU A 47 1.17 14.74 0.94
N SER A 48 1.37 14.08 2.08
CA SER A 48 2.62 13.38 2.36
C SER A 48 2.71 12.12 1.49
N ILE A 49 3.72 12.08 0.64
CA ILE A 49 3.98 10.92 -0.21
C ILE A 49 4.23 9.68 0.64
N GLU A 50 5.02 9.84 1.72
CA GLU A 50 5.36 8.72 2.59
C GLU A 50 4.12 8.14 3.29
N LEU A 51 3.20 8.99 3.71
CA LEU A 51 1.97 8.52 4.33
C LEU A 51 1.07 7.81 3.32
N LEU A 52 0.98 8.31 2.09
CA LEU A 52 0.21 7.64 1.05
C LEU A 52 0.81 6.28 0.70
N GLN A 53 2.13 6.21 0.58
CA GLN A 53 2.81 4.94 0.33
C GLN A 53 2.58 3.96 1.47
N ALA A 54 2.68 4.42 2.70
CA ALA A 54 2.47 3.56 3.87
C ALA A 54 1.04 3.05 3.94
N ALA A 55 0.07 3.88 3.61
CA ALA A 55 -1.34 3.46 3.59
C ALA A 55 -1.58 2.37 2.55
N ILE A 56 -0.96 2.50 1.38
CA ILE A 56 -1.07 1.49 0.31
C ILE A 56 -0.40 0.19 0.74
N LEU A 57 0.69 0.28 1.51
CA LEU A 57 1.51 -0.87 1.88
C LEU A 57 1.19 -1.44 3.27
N HIS A 58 0.16 -0.94 3.93
CA HIS A 58 -0.05 -1.23 5.36
C HIS A 58 -0.17 -2.71 5.72
N ASP A 59 -0.74 -3.53 4.85
CA ASP A 59 -0.93 -4.96 5.12
C ASP A 59 0.12 -5.86 4.47
N ILE A 60 1.09 -5.26 3.76
CA ILE A 60 1.97 -6.05 2.90
C ILE A 60 2.88 -6.99 3.68
N LEU A 61 3.33 -6.57 4.87
CA LEU A 61 4.23 -7.39 5.69
C LEU A 61 3.51 -8.57 6.32
N GLU A 62 2.24 -8.41 6.69
CA GLU A 62 1.47 -9.47 7.35
C GLU A 62 0.85 -10.44 6.36
N ASP A 63 0.37 -9.92 5.23
CA ASP A 63 -0.47 -10.70 4.32
C ASP A 63 0.28 -11.27 3.13
N THR A 64 1.54 -10.87 2.92
CA THR A 64 2.31 -11.34 1.78
C THR A 64 3.72 -11.76 2.20
N ALA A 65 4.47 -12.32 1.27
CA ALA A 65 5.85 -12.74 1.51
C ALA A 65 6.86 -11.59 1.41
N THR A 66 6.39 -10.36 1.18
CA THR A 66 7.28 -9.21 1.07
C THR A 66 7.93 -8.89 2.41
N SER A 67 9.26 -8.76 2.43
CA SER A 67 10.00 -8.50 3.66
C SER A 67 10.10 -7.01 3.96
N ALA A 68 10.35 -6.69 5.24
CA ALA A 68 10.60 -5.32 5.68
C ALA A 68 11.80 -4.72 4.95
N HIS A 69 12.82 -5.52 4.64
CA HIS A 69 14.01 -5.07 3.93
C HIS A 69 13.66 -4.51 2.55
N VAL A 70 12.75 -5.16 1.84
CA VAL A 70 12.32 -4.70 0.51
C VAL A 70 11.63 -3.34 0.63
N ILE A 71 10.77 -3.18 1.64
CA ILE A 71 10.07 -1.91 1.85
C ILE A 71 11.07 -0.79 2.15
N GLU A 72 12.00 -1.04 3.05
CA GLU A 72 13.01 -0.04 3.41
C GLU A 72 13.88 0.35 2.21
N GLU A 73 14.32 -0.65 1.44
CA GLU A 73 15.21 -0.42 0.30
C GLU A 73 14.51 0.36 -0.82
N ARG A 74 13.23 0.08 -1.07
CA ARG A 74 12.49 0.71 -2.16
C ARG A 74 11.86 2.04 -1.78
N PHE A 75 11.40 2.19 -0.53
CA PHE A 75 10.60 3.34 -0.12
C PHE A 75 11.21 4.14 1.04
N GLY A 76 12.26 3.63 1.66
CA GLY A 76 12.98 4.32 2.72
C GLY A 76 12.51 3.94 4.12
N PRO A 77 13.31 4.31 5.14
CA PRO A 77 13.04 3.93 6.53
C PRO A 77 11.78 4.58 7.10
N LEU A 78 11.43 5.79 6.64
CA LEU A 78 10.25 6.48 7.15
C LEU A 78 8.98 5.71 6.76
N VAL A 79 8.87 5.31 5.49
CA VAL A 79 7.73 4.53 5.02
C VAL A 79 7.65 3.21 5.78
N LEU A 80 8.79 2.53 5.95
CA LEU A 80 8.82 1.28 6.71
C LEU A 80 8.31 1.48 8.13
N SER A 81 8.75 2.56 8.80
CA SER A 81 8.33 2.84 10.16
C SER A 81 6.82 3.02 10.26
N TYR A 82 6.21 3.71 9.30
CA TYR A 82 4.76 3.87 9.26
C TYR A 82 4.04 2.54 8.99
N VAL A 83 4.58 1.70 8.11
CA VAL A 83 3.98 0.40 7.79
C VAL A 83 4.01 -0.53 9.00
N LYS A 84 5.09 -0.50 9.76
CA LYS A 84 5.23 -1.32 10.98
C LYS A 84 4.35 -0.80 12.12
N GLY A 85 3.91 0.41 12.02
CA GLY A 85 3.09 1.02 13.05
C GLY A 85 3.90 1.55 14.19
#